data_eafe3083fab8d6f8e8ee10c5e7101611
#
_entry.id   eafe3083fab8d6f8e8ee10c5e7101611
#
_cell.length_a   1.000
_cell.length_b   1.000
_cell.length_c   1.000
_cell.angle_alpha   90.00
_cell.angle_beta   90.00
_cell.angle_gamma   90.00
#
_symmetry.space_group_name_H-M   'P 1'
#
loop_
_entity.id
_entity.type
_entity.pdbx_description
1 polymer ?
#
loop_
_entity_poly.entity_id
_entity_poly.type
_entity_poly.pdbx_seq_one_letter_code
_entity_poly.pdbx_strand_id
1 'polypeptide(L)'
;MDSTNYAALCLMEHQIMQHVKDGLRITLAWDVRSVGLARKVSSVQFTMQSLRRHLDRVMNLEEEDGYMTAVRELKPNLYDRAANLRLEHQEFRRTLECLMPALDKLSP
;
A
#
# COMPACT_ATOMS: atom_id res chain seq x y z
N MET A 1 17.20 -8.16 13.18
CA MET A 1 17.23 -6.72 12.81
C MET A 1 16.93 -5.91 14.06
N ASP A 2 17.72 -4.93 14.39
CA ASP A 2 17.41 -4.11 15.53
C ASP A 2 16.25 -3.14 15.24
N SER A 3 15.67 -2.58 16.28
CA SER A 3 14.49 -1.72 16.16
C SER A 3 14.76 -0.43 15.38
N THR A 4 15.99 0.08 15.41
CA THR A 4 16.40 1.29 14.71
C THR A 4 16.38 1.07 13.20
N ASN A 5 16.99 -0.02 12.73
CA ASN A 5 16.99 -0.39 11.32
C ASN A 5 15.58 -0.69 10.82
N TYR A 6 14.78 -1.32 11.66
CA TYR A 6 13.39 -1.63 11.33
C TYR A 6 12.57 -0.36 11.12
N ALA A 7 12.68 0.59 12.04
CA ALA A 7 11.96 1.86 11.96
C ALA A 7 12.37 2.66 10.71
N ALA A 8 13.68 2.69 10.42
CA ALA A 8 14.19 3.38 9.23
C ALA A 8 13.65 2.74 7.94
N LEU A 9 13.59 1.40 7.89
CA LEU A 9 13.07 0.67 6.75
C LEU A 9 11.58 0.95 6.54
N CYS A 10 10.79 0.93 7.62
CA CYS A 10 9.38 1.24 7.57
C CYS A 10 9.14 2.67 7.05
N LEU A 11 9.91 3.64 7.56
CA LEU A 11 9.81 5.02 7.13
C LEU A 11 10.11 5.15 5.62
N MET A 12 11.16 4.50 5.16
CA MET A 12 11.53 4.52 3.75
C MET A 12 10.41 3.96 2.87
N GLU A 13 9.83 2.82 3.25
CA GLU A 13 8.73 2.21 2.50
C GLU A 13 7.49 3.08 2.49
N HIS A 14 7.17 3.74 3.60
CA HIS A 14 6.07 4.69 3.66
C HIS A 14 6.29 5.88 2.74
N GLN A 15 7.51 6.39 2.67
CA GLN A 15 7.86 7.49 1.76
C GLN A 15 7.71 7.08 0.29
N ILE A 16 8.20 5.89 -0.06
CA ILE A 16 8.04 5.35 -1.41
C ILE A 16 6.54 5.20 -1.75
N MET A 17 5.77 4.64 -0.83
CA MET A 17 4.34 4.46 -1.02
C MET A 17 3.62 5.79 -1.22
N GLN A 18 4.04 6.84 -0.51
CA GLN A 18 3.47 8.18 -0.66
C GLN A 18 3.72 8.73 -2.07
N HIS A 19 4.92 8.54 -2.61
CA HIS A 19 5.23 8.95 -3.98
C HIS A 19 4.40 8.19 -5.00
N VAL A 20 4.20 6.89 -4.79
CA VAL A 20 3.35 6.08 -5.68
C VAL A 20 1.90 6.56 -5.64
N LYS A 21 1.39 6.86 -4.44
CA LYS A 21 0.02 7.39 -4.29
C LYS A 21 -0.14 8.74 -4.99
N ASP A 22 0.85 9.61 -4.88
CA ASP A 22 0.82 10.92 -5.54
C ASP A 22 0.83 10.75 -7.07
N GLY A 23 1.64 9.84 -7.58
CA GLY A 23 1.66 9.52 -9.01
C GLY A 23 0.33 8.98 -9.49
N LEU A 24 -0.29 8.11 -8.72
CA LEU A 24 -1.61 7.57 -9.04
C LEU A 24 -2.68 8.66 -9.06
N ARG A 25 -2.64 9.55 -8.07
CA ARG A 25 -3.59 10.67 -8.00
C ARG A 25 -3.48 11.57 -9.22
N ILE A 26 -2.26 11.90 -9.62
CA ILE A 26 -1.99 12.71 -10.81
C ILE A 26 -2.52 12.01 -12.07
N THR A 27 -2.23 10.72 -12.22
CA THR A 27 -2.66 9.94 -13.38
C THR A 27 -4.18 9.86 -13.46
N LEU A 28 -4.85 9.64 -12.34
CA LEU A 28 -6.32 9.58 -12.29
C LEU A 28 -6.96 10.92 -12.63
N ALA A 29 -6.28 12.02 -12.33
CA ALA A 29 -6.76 13.36 -12.59
C ALA A 29 -6.57 13.79 -14.07
N TRP A 30 -5.85 13.02 -14.88
CA TRP A 30 -5.67 13.35 -16.29
C TRP A 30 -7.02 13.40 -17.00
N ASP A 31 -7.29 14.52 -17.63
CA ASP A 31 -8.44 14.66 -18.51
C ASP A 31 -8.00 14.22 -19.91
N VAL A 32 -8.34 12.98 -20.27
CA VAL A 32 -7.96 12.41 -21.56
C VAL A 32 -9.19 12.11 -22.39
N ARG A 33 -9.08 12.37 -23.68
CA ARG A 33 -10.06 11.97 -24.68
C ARG A 33 -9.69 10.58 -25.21
N SER A 34 -10.47 10.05 -26.14
CA SER A 34 -10.34 8.70 -26.65
C SER A 34 -8.91 8.31 -27.05
N VAL A 35 -8.14 9.26 -27.58
CA VAL A 35 -6.77 8.99 -28.03
C VAL A 35 -5.80 8.73 -26.87
N GLY A 36 -6.04 9.37 -25.72
CA GLY A 36 -5.17 9.21 -24.55
C GLY A 36 -5.64 8.14 -23.57
N LEU A 37 -6.79 7.53 -23.80
CA LEU A 37 -7.40 6.61 -22.85
C LEU A 37 -6.56 5.37 -22.61
N ALA A 38 -6.01 4.78 -23.66
CA ALA A 38 -5.16 3.58 -23.56
C ALA A 38 -3.93 3.85 -22.68
N ARG A 39 -3.30 5.00 -22.86
CA ARG A 39 -2.14 5.38 -22.05
C ARG A 39 -2.51 5.61 -20.60
N LYS A 40 -3.65 6.26 -20.35
CA LYS A 40 -4.13 6.47 -19.00
C LYS A 40 -4.40 5.14 -18.29
N VAL A 41 -5.11 4.22 -18.94
CA VAL A 41 -5.40 2.89 -18.39
C VAL A 41 -4.10 2.15 -18.06
N SER A 42 -3.14 2.12 -18.99
CA SER A 42 -1.86 1.46 -18.76
C SER A 42 -1.09 2.08 -17.59
N SER A 43 -1.10 3.41 -17.49
CA SER A 43 -0.42 4.12 -16.40
C SER A 43 -1.07 3.83 -15.06
N VAL A 44 -2.39 3.80 -15.00
CA VAL A 44 -3.13 3.45 -13.76
C VAL A 44 -2.83 2.01 -13.36
N GLN A 45 -2.87 1.08 -14.30
CA GLN A 45 -2.57 -0.34 -14.04
C GLN A 45 -1.15 -0.50 -13.48
N PHE A 46 -0.18 0.12 -14.13
CA PHE A 46 1.22 0.05 -13.69
C PHE A 46 1.40 0.65 -12.29
N THR A 47 0.83 1.82 -12.05
CA THR A 47 0.96 2.52 -10.78
C THR A 47 0.26 1.75 -9.66
N MET A 48 -0.90 1.16 -9.93
CA MET A 48 -1.62 0.34 -8.96
C MET A 48 -0.85 -0.92 -8.59
N GLN A 49 -0.19 -1.56 -9.54
CA GLN A 49 0.66 -2.72 -9.24
C GLN A 49 1.84 -2.32 -8.35
N SER A 50 2.43 -1.17 -8.61
CA SER A 50 3.50 -0.63 -7.77
C SER A 50 2.99 -0.32 -6.36
N LEU A 51 1.83 0.32 -6.24
CA LEU A 51 1.21 0.62 -4.95
C LEU A 51 0.95 -0.68 -4.16
N ARG A 52 0.40 -1.69 -4.81
CA ARG A 52 0.14 -2.99 -4.19
C ARG A 52 1.41 -3.59 -3.63
N ARG A 53 2.50 -3.62 -4.40
CA ARG A 53 3.76 -4.20 -3.94
C ARG A 53 4.30 -3.47 -2.70
N HIS A 54 4.29 -2.16 -2.73
CA HIS A 54 4.79 -1.37 -1.60
C HIS A 54 3.88 -1.46 -0.39
N LEU A 55 2.58 -1.48 -0.60
CA LEU A 55 1.62 -1.63 0.50
C LEU A 55 1.77 -3.00 1.17
N ASP A 56 1.88 -4.09 0.37
CA ASP A 56 2.13 -5.43 0.91
C ASP A 56 3.43 -5.45 1.73
N ARG A 57 4.47 -4.81 1.22
CA ARG A 57 5.76 -4.77 1.90
C ARG A 57 5.67 -4.03 3.23
N VAL A 58 5.00 -2.89 3.26
CA VAL A 58 4.78 -2.13 4.50
C VAL A 58 4.00 -2.96 5.50
N MET A 59 2.90 -3.57 5.06
CA MET A 59 2.06 -4.39 5.93
C MET A 59 2.83 -5.59 6.49
N ASN A 60 3.62 -6.26 5.65
CA ASN A 60 4.43 -7.39 6.08
C ASN A 60 5.50 -6.97 7.09
N LEU A 61 6.17 -5.86 6.85
CA LEU A 61 7.15 -5.32 7.79
C LEU A 61 6.53 -5.03 9.16
N GLU A 62 5.34 -4.46 9.16
CA GLU A 62 4.64 -4.13 10.40
C GLU A 62 4.13 -5.37 11.14
N GLU A 63 3.74 -6.41 10.42
CA GLU A 63 3.13 -7.61 11.00
C GLU A 63 4.14 -8.71 11.30
N GLU A 64 5.04 -9.03 10.36
CA GLU A 64 5.83 -10.26 10.38
C GLU A 64 7.15 -10.12 11.13
N ASP A 65 7.76 -8.95 11.15
CA ASP A 65 9.04 -8.76 11.84
C ASP A 65 8.89 -8.41 13.32
N GLY A 66 7.69 -8.58 13.86
CA GLY A 66 7.46 -8.40 15.27
C GLY A 66 7.29 -6.97 15.74
N TYR A 67 7.18 -6.01 14.82
CA TYR A 67 7.00 -4.62 15.21
C TYR A 67 5.73 -4.43 16.05
N MET A 68 4.61 -4.96 15.59
CA MET A 68 3.36 -4.90 16.35
C MET A 68 3.44 -5.66 17.67
N THR A 69 4.14 -6.79 17.68
CA THR A 69 4.35 -7.57 18.90
C THR A 69 5.19 -6.79 19.89
N ALA A 70 6.27 -6.17 19.44
CA ALA A 70 7.14 -5.35 20.29
C ALA A 70 6.35 -4.15 20.86
N VAL A 71 5.54 -3.49 20.05
CA VAL A 71 4.70 -2.37 20.51
C VAL A 71 3.72 -2.84 21.57
N ARG A 72 3.08 -3.98 21.38
CA ARG A 72 2.14 -4.53 22.36
C ARG A 72 2.82 -4.88 23.69
N GLU A 73 4.02 -5.43 23.64
CA GLU A 73 4.79 -5.81 24.82
C GLU A 73 5.30 -4.60 25.60
N LEU A 74 5.79 -3.60 24.89
CA LEU A 74 6.35 -2.40 25.49
C LEU A 74 5.29 -1.41 25.94
N LYS A 75 4.15 -1.37 25.25
CA LYS A 75 3.04 -0.45 25.55
C LYS A 75 1.72 -1.18 25.42
N PRO A 76 1.32 -1.93 26.47
CA PRO A 76 0.06 -2.70 26.43
C PRO A 76 -1.20 -1.86 26.13
N ASN A 77 -1.16 -0.56 26.43
CA ASN A 77 -2.27 0.33 26.13
C ASN A 77 -2.46 0.57 24.63
N LEU A 78 -1.51 0.15 23.79
CA LEU A 78 -1.63 0.22 22.33
C LEU A 78 -2.10 -1.10 21.72
N TYR A 79 -2.44 -2.08 22.54
CA TYR A 79 -2.88 -3.40 22.06
C TYR A 79 -4.06 -3.31 21.10
N ASP A 80 -5.07 -2.54 21.43
CA ASP A 80 -6.27 -2.38 20.60
C ASP A 80 -5.94 -1.69 19.28
N ARG A 81 -5.03 -0.72 19.32
CA ARG A 81 -4.59 -0.04 18.10
C ARG A 81 -3.86 -0.99 17.15
N ALA A 82 -2.98 -1.85 17.69
CA ALA A 82 -2.28 -2.85 16.90
C ALA A 82 -3.26 -3.84 16.27
N ALA A 83 -4.25 -4.28 17.03
CA ALA A 83 -5.29 -5.19 16.54
C ALA A 83 -6.12 -4.52 15.43
N ASN A 84 -6.52 -3.27 15.61
CA ASN A 84 -7.27 -2.52 14.61
C ASN A 84 -6.46 -2.30 13.33
N LEU A 85 -5.18 -2.02 13.46
CA LEU A 85 -4.30 -1.84 12.30
C LEU A 85 -4.21 -3.13 11.48
N ARG A 86 -4.14 -4.28 12.15
CA ARG A 86 -4.13 -5.58 11.49
C ARG A 86 -5.43 -5.84 10.73
N LEU A 87 -6.58 -5.45 11.29
CA LEU A 87 -7.87 -5.53 10.61
C LEU A 87 -7.91 -4.62 9.37
N GLU A 88 -7.40 -3.40 9.49
CA GLU A 88 -7.30 -2.48 8.36
C GLU A 88 -6.43 -3.06 7.24
N HIS A 89 -5.30 -3.70 7.58
CA HIS A 89 -4.45 -4.38 6.61
C HIS A 89 -5.21 -5.47 5.86
N GLN A 90 -6.01 -6.26 6.57
CA GLN A 90 -6.83 -7.31 5.96
C GLN A 90 -7.86 -6.73 4.99
N GLU A 91 -8.47 -5.61 5.35
CA GLU A 91 -9.41 -4.92 4.46
C GLU A 91 -8.73 -4.38 3.21
N PHE A 92 -7.55 -3.80 3.35
CA PHE A 92 -6.76 -3.34 2.20
C PHE A 92 -6.42 -4.49 1.26
N ARG A 93 -5.97 -5.61 1.80
CA ARG A 93 -5.65 -6.79 1.00
C ARG A 93 -6.87 -7.30 0.25
N ARG A 94 -8.01 -7.36 0.93
CA ARG A 94 -9.27 -7.82 0.32
C ARG A 94 -9.71 -6.88 -0.79
N THR A 95 -9.63 -5.58 -0.57
CA THR A 95 -9.97 -4.58 -1.56
C THR A 95 -9.08 -4.72 -2.79
N LEU A 96 -7.78 -4.90 -2.59
CA LEU A 96 -6.83 -5.08 -3.70
C LEU A 96 -7.08 -6.38 -4.45
N GLU A 97 -7.43 -7.47 -3.76
CA GLU A 97 -7.78 -8.74 -4.40
C GLU A 97 -8.99 -8.61 -5.32
N CYS A 98 -9.94 -7.74 -4.98
CA CYS A 98 -11.10 -7.49 -5.82
C CYS A 98 -10.79 -6.49 -6.94
N LEU A 99 -10.04 -5.43 -6.62
CA LEU A 99 -9.79 -4.31 -7.53
C LEU A 99 -8.79 -4.67 -8.63
N MET A 100 -7.70 -5.35 -8.28
CA MET A 100 -6.62 -5.60 -9.24
C MET A 100 -7.07 -6.43 -10.45
N PRO A 101 -7.81 -7.55 -10.28
CA PRO A 101 -8.32 -8.28 -11.44
C PRO A 101 -9.28 -7.46 -12.30
N ALA A 102 -10.12 -6.64 -11.69
CA ALA A 102 -11.04 -5.78 -12.43
C ALA A 102 -10.27 -4.74 -13.24
N LEU A 103 -9.23 -4.15 -12.65
CA LEU A 103 -8.39 -3.17 -13.31
C LEU A 103 -7.62 -3.79 -14.47
N ASP A 104 -7.10 -5.02 -14.29
CA ASP A 104 -6.34 -5.72 -15.33
C ASP A 104 -7.21 -6.10 -16.53
N LYS A 105 -8.51 -6.22 -16.35
CA LYS A 105 -9.45 -6.50 -17.43
C LYS A 105 -9.79 -5.27 -18.28
N LEU A 106 -9.45 -4.08 -17.82
CA LEU A 106 -9.69 -2.87 -18.59
C LEU A 106 -8.86 -2.91 -19.87
N SER A 107 -9.53 -2.79 -21.01
CA SER A 107 -8.88 -2.71 -22.30
C SER A 107 -9.35 -1.42 -22.97
N PRO A 108 -8.43 -0.63 -23.46
CA PRO A 108 -8.80 0.61 -24.15
C PRO A 108 -9.48 0.34 -25.49
#